data_8556a17f1d0f536237437fb82ae25657
#
_entry.id   8556a17f1d0f536237437fb82ae25657
#
_cell.length_a   1.000
_cell.length_b   1.000
_cell.length_c   1.000
_cell.angle_alpha   90.00
_cell.angle_beta   90.00
_cell.angle_gamma   90.00
#
_symmetry.space_group_name_H-M   'P 1'
#
loop_
_entity.id
_entity.type
_entity.pdbx_description
1 polymer ?
#
loop_
_entity_poly.entity_id
_entity_poly.type
_entity_poly.pdbx_seq_one_letter_code
_entity_poly.pdbx_strand_id
1 'polypeptide(L)'
;MARGLGKGINAFFPDVEEKDDDVIQEVPINECRPNPYQPRKTFHADAIEELKDSILEYGIIQPLILRKSIKGYEVVVGERRFRAAKEAGLENVPAVVKELTDGKMMEVALLENLQREDLTPIEEAHAYQNLMNELEITQDELSRRLGKSRSHIANIVRLLSLPDQVVAYINNGELTMGHGRALLGIKDKQKVLPFVDKIRKEKMNVRQVEQYILEMNEKAGKKKKEKPKKDIFLQERESILRERLGTAVTINQGKRKGKIEIEFYSNDDLQRILETLD
;
A
#
# COMPACT_ATOMS: atom_id res chain seq x y z
N MET A 1 -27.03 -12.09 13.48
CA MET A 1 -26.06 -13.19 13.25
C MET A 1 -24.68 -12.64 13.44
N ALA A 2 -24.06 -12.89 14.56
CA ALA A 2 -22.68 -12.48 14.83
C ALA A 2 -21.74 -13.27 13.91
N ARG A 3 -21.09 -12.61 12.98
CA ARG A 3 -19.95 -13.17 12.22
C ARG A 3 -18.78 -13.27 13.18
N GLY A 4 -18.50 -14.50 13.64
CA GLY A 4 -17.42 -14.76 14.59
C GLY A 4 -16.06 -14.33 14.05
N LEU A 5 -15.33 -13.61 14.89
CA LEU A 5 -13.94 -13.14 14.73
C LEU A 5 -12.91 -14.27 14.48
N GLY A 6 -13.31 -15.55 14.62
CA GLY A 6 -12.41 -16.70 14.55
C GLY A 6 -11.97 -17.16 13.17
N LYS A 7 -12.65 -16.82 12.08
CA LYS A 7 -12.39 -17.44 10.76
C LYS A 7 -11.11 -17.01 10.07
N GLY A 8 -10.49 -15.90 10.46
CA GLY A 8 -9.30 -15.38 9.81
C GLY A 8 -7.99 -16.01 10.30
N ILE A 9 -7.83 -16.18 11.62
CA ILE A 9 -6.62 -16.79 12.23
C ILE A 9 -6.57 -18.28 11.92
N ASN A 10 -7.73 -18.96 11.89
CA ASN A 10 -7.85 -20.39 11.59
C ASN A 10 -7.29 -20.80 10.24
N ALA A 11 -7.43 -19.94 9.25
CA ALA A 11 -6.89 -20.19 7.90
C ALA A 11 -5.35 -20.16 7.89
N PHE A 12 -4.73 -19.49 8.88
CA PHE A 12 -3.27 -19.34 8.98
C PHE A 12 -2.66 -20.31 10.01
N PHE A 13 -3.37 -20.55 11.09
CA PHE A 13 -2.84 -21.29 12.25
C PHE A 13 -3.89 -22.25 12.82
N PRO A 14 -4.16 -23.37 12.14
CA PRO A 14 -5.04 -24.40 12.69
C PRO A 14 -4.50 -24.96 14.02
N ASP A 15 -3.21 -24.72 14.32
CA ASP A 15 -2.55 -25.20 15.53
C ASP A 15 -2.52 -24.20 16.69
N VAL A 16 -2.91 -22.93 16.46
CA VAL A 16 -2.93 -21.89 17.50
C VAL A 16 -4.30 -21.71 18.12
N GLU A 17 -5.38 -22.18 17.45
CA GLU A 17 -6.71 -22.18 18.03
C GLU A 17 -6.92 -23.21 19.12
N GLU A 18 -7.90 -22.93 19.99
CA GLU A 18 -8.52 -23.96 20.84
C GLU A 18 -9.06 -25.07 19.94
N LYS A 19 -8.53 -26.25 20.10
CA LYS A 19 -9.14 -27.48 19.58
C LYS A 19 -10.00 -28.09 20.70
N ASP A 20 -11.03 -28.81 20.34
CA ASP A 20 -11.87 -29.50 21.33
C ASP A 20 -11.07 -30.45 22.25
N ASP A 21 -9.87 -30.85 21.80
CA ASP A 21 -8.93 -31.72 22.55
C ASP A 21 -7.89 -30.93 23.37
N ASP A 22 -7.86 -29.57 23.31
CA ASP A 22 -6.91 -28.76 24.08
C ASP A 22 -7.26 -28.78 25.58
N VAL A 23 -6.30 -29.10 26.42
CA VAL A 23 -6.48 -29.10 27.86
C VAL A 23 -6.42 -27.67 28.39
N ILE A 24 -7.57 -27.17 28.88
CA ILE A 24 -7.64 -25.92 29.62
C ILE A 24 -7.08 -26.14 31.01
N GLN A 25 -6.12 -25.33 31.41
CA GLN A 25 -5.52 -25.39 32.74
C GLN A 25 -5.53 -24.02 33.42
N GLU A 26 -5.58 -24.01 34.75
CA GLU A 26 -5.43 -22.77 35.52
C GLU A 26 -3.95 -22.41 35.63
N VAL A 27 -3.59 -21.21 35.17
CA VAL A 27 -2.20 -20.72 35.18
C VAL A 27 -2.10 -19.49 36.07
N PRO A 28 -1.12 -19.43 37.01
CA PRO A 28 -0.93 -18.28 37.87
C PRO A 28 -0.65 -17.03 37.04
N ILE A 29 -1.43 -15.96 37.24
CA ILE A 29 -1.32 -14.71 36.44
C ILE A 29 0.03 -14.04 36.62
N ASN A 30 0.68 -14.22 37.75
CA ASN A 30 2.01 -13.68 38.06
C ASN A 30 3.13 -14.34 37.24
N GLU A 31 2.91 -15.53 36.71
CA GLU A 31 3.82 -16.23 35.82
C GLU A 31 3.60 -15.86 34.36
N CYS A 32 2.48 -15.14 34.06
CA CYS A 32 2.14 -14.71 32.73
C CYS A 32 2.77 -13.33 32.40
N ARG A 33 3.24 -13.18 31.18
CA ARG A 33 3.86 -11.95 30.67
C ARG A 33 3.21 -11.53 29.36
N PRO A 34 3.13 -10.21 29.08
CA PRO A 34 2.68 -9.70 27.80
C PRO A 34 3.53 -10.25 26.65
N ASN A 35 2.93 -10.33 25.46
CA ASN A 35 3.63 -10.68 24.23
C ASN A 35 4.73 -9.62 23.89
N PRO A 36 6.01 -9.99 23.85
CA PRO A 36 7.08 -9.06 23.50
C PRO A 36 6.97 -8.50 22.08
N TYR A 37 6.28 -9.22 21.19
CA TYR A 37 6.06 -8.84 19.78
C TYR A 37 4.74 -8.10 19.55
N GLN A 38 3.98 -7.77 20.62
CA GLN A 38 2.69 -7.08 20.50
C GLN A 38 2.89 -5.64 20.01
N PRO A 39 2.42 -5.28 18.79
CA PRO A 39 2.59 -3.94 18.24
C PRO A 39 1.70 -2.89 18.91
N ARG A 40 0.61 -3.32 19.56
CA ARG A 40 -0.32 -2.44 20.24
C ARG A 40 0.21 -1.99 21.61
N LYS A 41 0.65 -0.73 21.69
CA LYS A 41 1.13 -0.12 22.95
C LYS A 41 0.05 0.67 23.70
N THR A 42 -0.97 1.16 22.99
CA THR A 42 -2.06 1.97 23.56
C THR A 42 -3.34 1.16 23.63
N PHE A 43 -3.87 1.02 24.84
CA PHE A 43 -5.18 0.43 25.12
C PHE A 43 -6.06 1.53 25.72
N HIS A 44 -7.30 1.64 25.29
CA HIS A 44 -8.27 2.55 25.88
C HIS A 44 -8.60 2.02 27.28
N ALA A 45 -8.41 2.85 28.30
CA ALA A 45 -8.63 2.49 29.69
C ALA A 45 -10.09 2.03 29.93
N ASP A 46 -11.04 2.80 29.39
CA ASP A 46 -12.49 2.50 29.50
C ASP A 46 -12.84 1.08 29.04
N ALA A 47 -12.23 0.66 27.90
CA ALA A 47 -12.49 -0.68 27.32
C ALA A 47 -11.80 -1.83 28.11
N ILE A 48 -10.80 -1.54 28.93
CA ILE A 48 -10.21 -2.52 29.87
C ILE A 48 -11.09 -2.60 31.14
N GLU A 49 -11.61 -1.45 31.62
CA GLU A 49 -12.47 -1.38 32.78
C GLU A 49 -13.80 -2.11 32.57
N GLU A 50 -14.49 -1.91 31.43
CA GLU A 50 -15.67 -2.69 31.05
C GLU A 50 -15.40 -4.21 31.04
N LEU A 51 -14.25 -4.61 30.49
CA LEU A 51 -13.87 -6.02 30.42
C LEU A 51 -13.53 -6.59 31.82
N LYS A 52 -12.92 -5.77 32.68
CA LYS A 52 -12.65 -6.13 34.08
C LYS A 52 -13.94 -6.43 34.85
N ASP A 53 -14.94 -5.54 34.71
CA ASP A 53 -16.24 -5.74 35.36
C ASP A 53 -16.93 -7.01 34.90
N SER A 54 -16.89 -7.26 33.57
CA SER A 54 -17.41 -8.52 33.02
C SER A 54 -16.66 -9.76 33.54
N ILE A 55 -15.33 -9.67 33.68
CA ILE A 55 -14.52 -10.78 34.22
C ILE A 55 -14.80 -11.03 35.70
N LEU A 56 -15.07 -9.99 36.48
CA LEU A 56 -15.45 -10.14 37.90
C LEU A 56 -16.82 -10.79 38.05
N GLU A 57 -17.74 -10.56 37.12
CA GLU A 57 -19.10 -11.12 37.19
C GLU A 57 -19.19 -12.55 36.64
N TYR A 58 -18.58 -12.81 35.49
CA TYR A 58 -18.75 -14.06 34.74
C TYR A 58 -17.47 -14.91 34.63
N GLY A 59 -16.34 -14.42 35.13
CA GLY A 59 -15.03 -15.03 34.89
C GLY A 59 -14.54 -14.85 33.45
N ILE A 60 -13.45 -15.55 33.14
CA ILE A 60 -12.90 -15.57 31.76
C ILE A 60 -13.57 -16.71 31.00
N ILE A 61 -14.57 -16.39 30.18
CA ILE A 61 -15.35 -17.38 29.42
C ILE A 61 -14.49 -18.06 28.37
N GLN A 62 -13.67 -17.28 27.65
CA GLN A 62 -12.78 -17.80 26.62
C GLN A 62 -11.35 -17.80 27.16
N PRO A 63 -10.68 -18.98 27.29
CA PRO A 63 -9.35 -19.07 27.86
C PRO A 63 -8.31 -18.27 27.11
N LEU A 64 -7.20 -17.93 27.73
CA LEU A 64 -6.05 -17.33 27.09
C LEU A 64 -5.27 -18.41 26.33
N ILE A 65 -4.59 -18.02 25.27
CA ILE A 65 -3.59 -18.87 24.64
C ILE A 65 -2.22 -18.39 25.08
N LEU A 66 -1.49 -19.27 25.73
CA LEU A 66 -0.17 -19.04 26.30
C LEU A 66 0.87 -19.92 25.61
N ARG A 67 2.14 -19.50 25.62
CA ARG A 67 3.28 -20.37 25.33
C ARG A 67 4.20 -20.49 26.54
N LYS A 68 4.89 -21.61 26.68
CA LYS A 68 5.97 -21.75 27.65
C LYS A 68 7.16 -20.88 27.24
N SER A 69 7.73 -20.17 28.22
CA SER A 69 8.95 -19.36 28.09
C SER A 69 9.91 -19.71 29.23
N ILE A 70 11.18 -19.29 29.12
CA ILE A 70 12.23 -19.52 30.13
C ILE A 70 11.81 -18.97 31.52
N LYS A 71 10.94 -17.96 31.55
CA LYS A 71 10.52 -17.28 32.78
C LYS A 71 9.01 -17.37 33.03
N GLY A 72 8.38 -18.50 32.78
CA GLY A 72 6.94 -18.71 32.92
C GLY A 72 6.22 -18.80 31.60
N TYR A 73 5.15 -18.04 31.43
CA TYR A 73 4.30 -18.06 30.24
C TYR A 73 4.23 -16.70 29.55
N GLU A 74 4.12 -16.71 28.23
CA GLU A 74 3.89 -15.50 27.43
C GLU A 74 2.52 -15.57 26.75
N VAL A 75 1.79 -14.47 26.80
CA VAL A 75 0.44 -14.38 26.21
C VAL A 75 0.56 -14.34 24.70
N VAL A 76 0.01 -15.32 24.00
CA VAL A 76 -0.05 -15.40 22.54
C VAL A 76 -1.31 -14.69 22.02
N VAL A 77 -2.48 -15.07 22.59
CA VAL A 77 -3.78 -14.48 22.28
C VAL A 77 -4.52 -14.16 23.58
N GLY A 78 -5.18 -13.00 23.63
CA GLY A 78 -5.97 -12.59 24.78
C GLY A 78 -5.32 -11.51 25.66
N GLU A 79 -4.43 -10.69 25.14
CA GLU A 79 -3.74 -9.62 25.88
C GLU A 79 -4.70 -8.70 26.67
N ARG A 80 -5.85 -8.32 26.07
CA ARG A 80 -6.86 -7.50 26.77
C ARG A 80 -7.47 -8.24 27.98
N ARG A 81 -7.77 -9.55 27.81
CA ARG A 81 -8.29 -10.39 28.91
C ARG A 81 -7.25 -10.56 30.00
N PHE A 82 -6.00 -10.78 29.65
CA PHE A 82 -4.88 -10.85 30.60
C PHE A 82 -4.75 -9.57 31.42
N ARG A 83 -4.79 -8.40 30.77
CA ARG A 83 -4.69 -7.10 31.47
C ARG A 83 -5.88 -6.85 32.38
N ALA A 84 -7.09 -7.07 31.89
CA ALA A 84 -8.31 -6.94 32.68
C ALA A 84 -8.34 -7.88 33.87
N ALA A 85 -7.92 -9.15 33.69
CA ALA A 85 -7.81 -10.13 34.77
C ALA A 85 -6.79 -9.73 35.85
N LYS A 86 -5.65 -9.15 35.40
CA LYS A 86 -4.63 -8.62 36.31
C LYS A 86 -5.13 -7.43 37.13
N GLU A 87 -5.88 -6.51 36.49
CA GLU A 87 -6.51 -5.36 37.16
C GLU A 87 -7.67 -5.77 38.05
N ALA A 88 -8.36 -6.89 37.74
CA ALA A 88 -9.37 -7.51 38.57
C ALA A 88 -8.79 -8.26 39.80
N GLY A 89 -7.47 -8.44 39.85
CA GLY A 89 -6.81 -9.11 40.99
C GLY A 89 -6.97 -10.63 40.99
N LEU A 90 -7.22 -11.27 39.86
CA LEU A 90 -7.31 -12.71 39.74
C LEU A 90 -5.96 -13.37 40.05
N GLU A 91 -5.94 -14.45 40.81
CA GLU A 91 -4.73 -15.23 41.09
C GLU A 91 -4.37 -16.16 39.94
N ASN A 92 -5.38 -16.80 39.33
CA ASN A 92 -5.21 -17.72 38.20
C ASN A 92 -6.11 -17.31 37.04
N VAL A 93 -5.72 -17.74 35.86
CA VAL A 93 -6.48 -17.53 34.60
C VAL A 93 -6.59 -18.85 33.83
N PRO A 94 -7.77 -19.15 33.26
CA PRO A 94 -7.93 -20.31 32.40
C PRO A 94 -7.14 -20.09 31.10
N ALA A 95 -6.30 -21.05 30.76
CA ALA A 95 -5.43 -20.93 29.59
C ALA A 95 -5.18 -22.28 28.89
N VAL A 96 -4.95 -22.20 27.60
CA VAL A 96 -4.41 -23.29 26.79
C VAL A 96 -2.93 -22.99 26.53
N VAL A 97 -2.05 -23.91 26.92
CA VAL A 97 -0.61 -23.78 26.73
C VAL A 97 -0.19 -24.49 25.46
N LYS A 98 0.38 -23.75 24.51
CA LYS A 98 0.88 -24.28 23.22
C LYS A 98 2.38 -24.12 23.09
N GLU A 99 3.02 -25.05 22.41
CA GLU A 99 4.42 -24.97 22.05
C GLU A 99 4.56 -24.16 20.74
N LEU A 100 5.07 -22.95 20.85
CA LEU A 100 5.23 -22.04 19.71
C LEU A 100 6.66 -21.48 19.67
N THR A 101 7.24 -21.43 18.49
CA THR A 101 8.52 -20.74 18.24
C THR A 101 8.33 -19.22 18.29
N ASP A 102 9.42 -18.47 18.47
CA ASP A 102 9.40 -16.99 18.46
C ASP A 102 8.83 -16.45 17.14
N GLY A 103 9.25 -17.01 15.99
CA GLY A 103 8.74 -16.62 14.68
C GLY A 103 7.23 -16.83 14.56
N LYS A 104 6.71 -17.96 15.08
CA LYS A 104 5.28 -18.25 15.05
C LYS A 104 4.47 -17.32 15.95
N MET A 105 5.00 -17.00 17.13
CA MET A 105 4.38 -16.05 18.05
C MET A 105 4.29 -14.64 17.44
N MET A 106 5.36 -14.20 16.79
CA MET A 106 5.41 -12.92 16.08
C MET A 106 4.42 -12.86 14.93
N GLU A 107 4.35 -13.94 14.12
CA GLU A 107 3.40 -14.07 13.03
C GLU A 107 1.95 -13.94 13.52
N VAL A 108 1.60 -14.65 14.61
CA VAL A 108 0.26 -14.58 15.22
C VAL A 108 -0.07 -13.16 15.70
N ALA A 109 0.88 -12.50 16.38
CA ALA A 109 0.69 -11.14 16.88
C ALA A 109 0.47 -10.12 15.74
N LEU A 110 1.21 -10.25 14.65
CA LEU A 110 1.07 -9.38 13.49
C LEU A 110 -0.26 -9.59 12.77
N LEU A 111 -0.71 -10.85 12.66
CA LEU A 111 -2.00 -11.17 12.03
C LEU A 111 -3.19 -10.76 12.89
N GLU A 112 -3.12 -10.95 14.21
CA GLU A 112 -4.16 -10.47 15.14
C GLU A 112 -4.33 -8.95 15.01
N ASN A 113 -3.22 -8.21 14.97
CA ASN A 113 -3.25 -6.76 14.80
C ASN A 113 -3.83 -6.34 13.42
N LEU A 114 -3.57 -7.11 12.36
CA LEU A 114 -4.10 -6.85 11.02
C LEU A 114 -5.62 -7.08 10.91
N GLN A 115 -6.20 -7.93 11.77
CA GLN A 115 -7.64 -8.22 11.76
C GLN A 115 -8.49 -7.17 12.49
N ARG A 116 -7.89 -6.10 12.97
CA ARG A 116 -8.63 -4.99 13.57
C ARG A 116 -9.49 -4.29 12.51
N GLU A 117 -10.73 -4.00 12.87
CA GLU A 117 -11.69 -3.32 11.99
C GLU A 117 -11.41 -1.81 11.84
N ASP A 118 -10.58 -1.25 12.72
CA ASP A 118 -10.31 0.19 12.85
C ASP A 118 -8.96 0.64 12.25
N LEU A 119 -8.28 -0.22 11.48
CA LEU A 119 -7.00 0.13 10.85
C LEU A 119 -7.18 1.19 9.75
N THR A 120 -6.37 2.24 9.81
CA THR A 120 -6.22 3.15 8.68
C THR A 120 -5.52 2.45 7.50
N PRO A 121 -5.72 2.91 6.24
CA PRO A 121 -5.02 2.33 5.08
C PRO A 121 -3.49 2.33 5.20
N ILE A 122 -2.93 3.26 5.95
CA ILE A 122 -1.48 3.36 6.18
C ILE A 122 -1.01 2.36 7.24
N GLU A 123 -1.80 2.18 8.31
CA GLU A 123 -1.51 1.14 9.30
C GLU A 123 -1.60 -0.26 8.68
N GLU A 124 -2.60 -0.48 7.82
CA GLU A 124 -2.72 -1.72 7.03
C GLU A 124 -1.50 -1.92 6.12
N ALA A 125 -1.00 -0.85 5.48
CA ALA A 125 0.18 -0.89 4.64
C ALA A 125 1.45 -1.27 5.42
N HIS A 126 1.64 -0.69 6.60
CA HIS A 126 2.74 -1.04 7.50
C HIS A 126 2.63 -2.49 8.00
N ALA A 127 1.43 -2.94 8.36
CA ALA A 127 1.21 -4.32 8.79
C ALA A 127 1.56 -5.32 7.67
N TYR A 128 1.16 -5.07 6.42
CA TYR A 128 1.54 -5.90 5.28
C TYR A 128 3.06 -5.89 5.03
N GLN A 129 3.68 -4.72 5.08
CA GLN A 129 5.12 -4.60 4.91
C GLN A 129 5.90 -5.37 5.97
N ASN A 130 5.49 -5.24 7.24
CA ASN A 130 6.11 -5.94 8.36
C ASN A 130 5.94 -7.46 8.22
N LEU A 131 4.71 -7.94 7.90
CA LEU A 131 4.48 -9.37 7.66
C LEU A 131 5.37 -9.93 6.56
N MET A 132 5.50 -9.22 5.43
CA MET A 132 6.36 -9.66 4.33
C MET A 132 7.82 -9.74 4.74
N ASN A 133 8.30 -8.74 5.50
CA ASN A 133 9.70 -8.68 5.94
C ASN A 133 10.02 -9.77 6.97
N GLU A 134 9.15 -9.94 7.98
CA GLU A 134 9.40 -10.85 9.09
C GLU A 134 9.23 -12.34 8.70
N LEU A 135 8.31 -12.61 7.76
CA LEU A 135 8.07 -13.96 7.28
C LEU A 135 8.86 -14.29 6.01
N GLU A 136 9.62 -13.33 5.48
CA GLU A 136 10.37 -13.44 4.21
C GLU A 136 9.48 -13.90 3.03
N ILE A 137 8.20 -13.49 3.01
CA ILE A 137 7.23 -13.90 2.00
C ILE A 137 6.95 -12.82 0.96
N THR A 138 6.52 -13.26 -0.22
CA THR A 138 6.15 -12.37 -1.32
C THR A 138 4.74 -11.80 -1.14
N GLN A 139 4.44 -10.69 -1.86
CA GLN A 139 3.07 -10.14 -1.93
C GLN A 139 2.04 -11.15 -2.44
N ASP A 140 2.44 -12.04 -3.33
CA ASP A 140 1.58 -13.09 -3.86
C ASP A 140 1.23 -14.13 -2.79
N GLU A 141 2.21 -14.52 -2.00
CA GLU A 141 1.99 -15.46 -0.91
C GLU A 141 1.15 -14.84 0.22
N LEU A 142 1.45 -13.59 0.60
CA LEU A 142 0.65 -12.85 1.57
C LEU A 142 -0.80 -12.72 1.10
N SER A 143 -1.02 -12.46 -0.21
CA SER A 143 -2.37 -12.33 -0.77
C SER A 143 -3.17 -13.63 -0.66
N ARG A 144 -2.55 -14.77 -0.95
CA ARG A 144 -3.17 -16.08 -0.79
C ARG A 144 -3.54 -16.37 0.66
N ARG A 145 -2.61 -16.10 1.60
CA ARG A 145 -2.83 -16.30 3.02
C ARG A 145 -3.97 -15.42 3.57
N LEU A 146 -4.05 -14.14 3.15
CA LEU A 146 -5.08 -13.19 3.61
C LEU A 146 -6.42 -13.30 2.87
N GLY A 147 -6.52 -14.11 1.80
CA GLY A 147 -7.70 -14.15 0.95
C GLY A 147 -7.97 -12.82 0.23
N LYS A 148 -6.94 -11.98 0.06
CA LYS A 148 -7.01 -10.70 -0.65
C LYS A 148 -6.40 -10.84 -2.04
N SER A 149 -6.73 -9.94 -2.98
CA SER A 149 -6.05 -9.95 -4.27
C SER A 149 -4.62 -9.40 -4.13
N ARG A 150 -3.68 -9.94 -4.90
CA ARG A 150 -2.29 -9.43 -4.97
C ARG A 150 -2.27 -7.94 -5.32
N SER A 151 -3.15 -7.50 -6.22
CA SER A 151 -3.25 -6.08 -6.61
C SER A 151 -3.72 -5.19 -5.44
N HIS A 152 -4.58 -5.69 -4.57
CA HIS A 152 -5.01 -4.96 -3.36
C HIS A 152 -3.81 -4.73 -2.44
N ILE A 153 -3.07 -5.79 -2.08
CA ILE A 153 -1.88 -5.69 -1.21
C ILE A 153 -0.83 -4.77 -1.81
N ALA A 154 -0.51 -4.95 -3.11
CA ALA A 154 0.45 -4.09 -3.79
C ALA A 154 0.04 -2.62 -3.78
N ASN A 155 -1.24 -2.31 -3.98
CA ASN A 155 -1.74 -0.93 -3.97
C ASN A 155 -1.65 -0.29 -2.57
N ILE A 156 -1.95 -1.06 -1.53
CA ILE A 156 -1.86 -0.59 -0.14
C ILE A 156 -0.40 -0.35 0.25
N VAL A 157 0.48 -1.32 0.06
CA VAL A 157 1.91 -1.20 0.39
C VAL A 157 2.58 -0.04 -0.37
N ARG A 158 2.21 0.19 -1.62
CA ARG A 158 2.72 1.33 -2.40
C ARG A 158 2.39 2.69 -1.80
N LEU A 159 1.36 2.83 -0.98
CA LEU A 159 1.05 4.10 -0.30
C LEU A 159 2.21 4.58 0.58
N LEU A 160 3.01 3.66 1.14
CA LEU A 160 4.19 3.99 1.95
C LEU A 160 5.31 4.68 1.15
N SER A 161 5.24 4.67 -0.18
CA SER A 161 6.19 5.40 -1.04
C SER A 161 5.80 6.85 -1.31
N LEU A 162 4.65 7.31 -0.79
CA LEU A 162 4.22 8.70 -0.85
C LEU A 162 5.01 9.54 0.17
N PRO A 163 5.13 10.87 -0.07
CA PRO A 163 5.69 11.78 0.93
C PRO A 163 4.92 11.74 2.26
N ASP A 164 5.63 11.89 3.38
CA ASP A 164 5.06 11.79 4.73
C ASP A 164 3.85 12.71 4.97
N GLN A 165 3.85 13.91 4.38
CA GLN A 165 2.72 14.83 4.45
C GLN A 165 1.46 14.25 3.79
N VAL A 166 1.60 13.52 2.68
CA VAL A 166 0.47 12.88 1.98
C VAL A 166 -0.04 11.70 2.80
N VAL A 167 0.87 10.93 3.38
CA VAL A 167 0.57 9.84 4.31
C VAL A 167 -0.24 10.36 5.50
N ALA A 168 0.17 11.50 6.09
CA ALA A 168 -0.57 12.15 7.18
C ALA A 168 -1.99 12.55 6.76
N TYR A 169 -2.18 13.11 5.57
CA TYR A 169 -3.51 13.47 5.06
C TYR A 169 -4.42 12.25 4.82
N ILE A 170 -3.84 11.11 4.44
CA ILE A 170 -4.61 9.86 4.30
C ILE A 170 -5.02 9.35 5.68
N ASN A 171 -4.12 9.36 6.67
CA ASN A 171 -4.42 8.94 8.05
C ASN A 171 -5.50 9.80 8.71
N ASN A 172 -5.48 11.10 8.45
CA ASN A 172 -6.47 12.04 9.00
C ASN A 172 -7.80 12.03 8.23
N GLY A 173 -7.93 11.22 7.17
CA GLY A 173 -9.14 11.14 6.35
C GLY A 173 -9.36 12.32 5.40
N GLU A 174 -8.41 13.26 5.30
CA GLU A 174 -8.47 14.38 4.35
C GLU A 174 -8.31 13.92 2.88
N LEU A 175 -7.55 12.85 2.69
CA LEU A 175 -7.42 12.15 1.42
C LEU A 175 -7.82 10.68 1.58
N THR A 176 -8.48 10.13 0.57
CA THR A 176 -8.80 8.70 0.55
C THR A 176 -7.63 7.88 0.01
N MET A 177 -7.63 6.56 0.27
CA MET A 177 -6.71 5.60 -0.36
C MET A 177 -6.71 5.72 -1.89
N GLY A 178 -7.88 6.01 -2.51
CA GLY A 178 -8.00 6.22 -3.94
C GLY A 178 -7.19 7.41 -4.44
N HIS A 179 -7.21 8.53 -3.70
CA HIS A 179 -6.38 9.70 -3.98
C HIS A 179 -4.88 9.36 -3.87
N GLY A 180 -4.48 8.65 -2.80
CA GLY A 180 -3.10 8.17 -2.62
C GLY A 180 -2.63 7.31 -3.80
N ARG A 181 -3.45 6.35 -4.23
CA ARG A 181 -3.14 5.49 -5.36
C ARG A 181 -2.99 6.28 -6.68
N ALA A 182 -3.86 7.25 -6.94
CA ALA A 182 -3.76 8.12 -8.11
C ALA A 182 -2.45 8.93 -8.09
N LEU A 183 -2.09 9.52 -6.94
CA LEU A 183 -0.88 10.32 -6.76
C LEU A 183 0.41 9.54 -7.06
N LEU A 184 0.42 8.22 -6.84
CA LEU A 184 1.55 7.36 -7.22
C LEU A 184 1.79 7.31 -8.74
N GLY A 185 0.81 7.72 -9.55
CA GLY A 185 0.93 7.84 -11.01
C GLY A 185 1.70 9.08 -11.47
N ILE A 186 2.04 10.02 -10.59
CA ILE A 186 2.79 11.23 -10.93
C ILE A 186 4.26 10.86 -11.16
N LYS A 187 4.76 11.13 -12.36
CA LYS A 187 6.16 10.84 -12.74
C LYS A 187 7.16 11.77 -12.06
N ASP A 188 6.80 13.03 -11.88
CA ASP A 188 7.64 14.07 -11.28
C ASP A 188 7.29 14.24 -9.81
N LYS A 189 8.08 13.60 -8.92
CA LYS A 189 7.83 13.60 -7.48
C LYS A 189 7.75 15.01 -6.86
N GLN A 190 8.42 16.00 -7.46
CA GLN A 190 8.39 17.38 -6.95
C GLN A 190 7.00 18.03 -7.10
N LYS A 191 6.16 17.52 -8.00
CA LYS A 191 4.81 18.02 -8.25
C LYS A 191 3.74 17.40 -7.34
N VAL A 192 4.09 16.36 -6.56
CA VAL A 192 3.11 15.67 -5.72
C VAL A 192 2.51 16.63 -4.69
N LEU A 193 3.33 17.28 -3.88
CA LEU A 193 2.85 18.16 -2.80
C LEU A 193 2.05 19.37 -3.31
N PRO A 194 2.53 20.15 -4.33
CA PRO A 194 1.74 21.24 -4.89
C PRO A 194 0.39 20.78 -5.47
N PHE A 195 0.34 19.55 -6.01
CA PHE A 195 -0.90 19.00 -6.53
C PHE A 195 -1.85 18.54 -5.41
N VAL A 196 -1.32 18.00 -4.33
CA VAL A 196 -2.11 17.65 -3.14
C VAL A 196 -2.80 18.89 -2.55
N ASP A 197 -2.10 20.02 -2.45
CA ASP A 197 -2.70 21.28 -2.01
C ASP A 197 -3.86 21.72 -2.91
N LYS A 198 -3.72 21.52 -4.22
CA LYS A 198 -4.80 21.78 -5.18
C LYS A 198 -5.99 20.85 -4.95
N ILE A 199 -5.76 19.54 -4.78
CA ILE A 199 -6.82 18.54 -4.52
C ILE A 199 -7.63 18.95 -3.30
N ARG A 200 -6.97 19.36 -2.21
CA ARG A 200 -7.61 19.76 -0.95
C ARG A 200 -8.43 21.05 -1.12
N LYS A 201 -7.86 22.07 -1.77
CA LYS A 201 -8.55 23.35 -2.03
C LYS A 201 -9.79 23.20 -2.90
N GLU A 202 -9.68 22.43 -3.97
CA GLU A 202 -10.75 22.22 -4.95
C GLU A 202 -11.68 21.05 -4.60
N LYS A 203 -11.40 20.30 -3.51
CA LYS A 203 -12.14 19.11 -3.09
C LYS A 203 -12.36 18.12 -4.24
N MET A 204 -11.30 17.89 -5.02
CA MET A 204 -11.35 17.01 -6.19
C MET A 204 -11.68 15.58 -5.81
N ASN A 205 -12.53 14.91 -6.58
CA ASN A 205 -12.75 13.47 -6.44
C ASN A 205 -11.65 12.66 -7.13
N VAL A 206 -11.58 11.35 -6.81
CA VAL A 206 -10.52 10.47 -7.33
C VAL A 206 -10.44 10.48 -8.86
N ARG A 207 -11.58 10.47 -9.57
CA ARG A 207 -11.62 10.47 -11.05
C ARG A 207 -11.04 11.75 -11.63
N GLN A 208 -11.34 12.90 -11.04
CA GLN A 208 -10.77 14.20 -11.45
C GLN A 208 -9.24 14.22 -11.24
N VAL A 209 -8.77 13.66 -10.12
CA VAL A 209 -7.35 13.53 -9.82
C VAL A 209 -6.66 12.63 -10.85
N GLU A 210 -7.21 11.47 -11.17
CA GLU A 210 -6.68 10.55 -12.17
C GLU A 210 -6.59 11.22 -13.56
N GLN A 211 -7.65 11.92 -14.00
CA GLN A 211 -7.67 12.63 -15.26
C GLN A 211 -6.61 13.74 -15.31
N TYR A 212 -6.50 14.54 -14.26
CA TYR A 212 -5.51 15.61 -14.20
C TYR A 212 -4.06 15.08 -14.25
N ILE A 213 -3.80 13.93 -13.59
CA ILE A 213 -2.49 13.27 -13.63
C ILE A 213 -2.16 12.77 -15.04
N LEU A 214 -3.13 12.23 -15.78
CA LEU A 214 -2.95 11.80 -17.17
C LEU A 214 -2.53 12.99 -18.04
N GLU A 215 -3.26 14.11 -17.97
CA GLU A 215 -2.94 15.33 -18.73
C GLU A 215 -1.57 15.91 -18.36
N MET A 216 -1.24 15.91 -17.08
CA MET A 216 0.05 16.41 -16.58
C MET A 216 1.22 15.56 -17.09
N ASN A 217 1.06 14.22 -17.09
CA ASN A 217 2.06 13.29 -17.58
C ASN A 217 2.23 13.38 -19.11
N GLU A 218 1.15 13.61 -19.87
CA GLU A 218 1.20 13.83 -21.33
C GLU A 218 1.92 15.13 -21.69
N LYS A 219 1.62 16.22 -20.98
CA LYS A 219 2.31 17.51 -21.17
C LYS A 219 3.81 17.40 -20.85
N ALA A 220 4.17 16.64 -19.81
CA ALA A 220 5.57 16.35 -19.47
C ALA A 220 6.27 15.49 -20.55
N GLY A 221 5.55 14.54 -21.15
CA GLY A 221 6.05 13.72 -22.27
C GLY A 221 6.27 14.52 -23.56
N LYS A 222 5.41 15.49 -23.83
CA LYS A 222 5.54 16.40 -25.00
C LYS A 222 6.71 17.38 -24.85
N LYS A 223 7.00 17.88 -23.65
CA LYS A 223 8.18 18.72 -23.38
C LYS A 223 9.52 17.97 -23.52
N LYS A 224 9.58 16.66 -23.33
CA LYS A 224 10.78 15.85 -23.60
C LYS A 224 11.04 15.56 -25.07
N LYS A 225 10.06 15.82 -25.94
CA LYS A 225 10.21 15.82 -27.41
C LYS A 225 10.35 17.24 -27.95
N GLU A 226 11.09 18.12 -27.29
CA GLU A 226 11.62 19.29 -27.96
C GLU A 226 12.45 18.78 -29.13
N LYS A 227 11.95 19.03 -30.36
CA LYS A 227 12.71 18.77 -31.57
C LYS A 227 14.05 19.49 -31.40
N PRO A 228 15.19 18.83 -31.69
CA PRO A 228 16.47 19.51 -31.65
C PRO A 228 16.30 20.80 -32.46
N LYS A 229 16.76 21.94 -31.91
CA LYS A 229 16.76 23.21 -32.63
C LYS A 229 17.35 22.93 -34.00
N LYS A 230 16.53 23.02 -35.05
CA LYS A 230 17.01 22.83 -36.42
C LYS A 230 18.10 23.86 -36.65
N ASP A 231 19.21 23.43 -37.23
CA ASP A 231 20.28 24.29 -37.64
C ASP A 231 19.72 25.42 -38.54
N ILE A 232 20.04 26.65 -38.23
CA ILE A 232 19.57 27.83 -38.99
C ILE A 232 19.86 27.65 -40.49
N PHE A 233 21.01 27.05 -40.81
CA PHE A 233 21.39 26.71 -42.17
C PHE A 233 20.40 25.73 -42.84
N LEU A 234 19.92 24.73 -42.13
CA LEU A 234 18.93 23.77 -42.65
C LEU A 234 17.57 24.42 -42.85
N GLN A 235 17.18 25.37 -41.97
CA GLN A 235 15.93 26.11 -42.10
C GLN A 235 15.94 27.03 -43.35
N GLU A 236 17.05 27.70 -43.60
CA GLU A 236 17.21 28.49 -44.85
C GLU A 236 17.12 27.61 -46.09
N ARG A 237 17.77 26.45 -46.11
CA ARG A 237 17.69 25.50 -47.22
C ARG A 237 16.28 24.91 -47.40
N GLU A 238 15.57 24.63 -46.34
CA GLU A 238 14.16 24.24 -46.42
C GLU A 238 13.29 25.33 -47.04
N SER A 239 13.51 26.59 -46.67
CA SER A 239 12.75 27.72 -47.22
C SER A 239 13.01 27.91 -48.75
N ILE A 240 14.27 27.83 -49.16
CA ILE A 240 14.64 27.94 -50.58
C ILE A 240 14.03 26.80 -51.40
N LEU A 241 14.11 25.56 -50.90
CA LEU A 241 13.53 24.41 -51.60
C LEU A 241 12.00 24.46 -51.61
N ARG A 242 11.36 24.95 -50.56
CA ARG A 242 9.91 25.15 -50.52
C ARG A 242 9.43 26.16 -51.52
N GLU A 243 10.16 27.28 -51.65
CA GLU A 243 9.84 28.32 -52.62
C GLU A 243 10.04 27.80 -54.06
N ARG A 244 11.12 27.06 -54.31
CA ARG A 244 11.42 26.52 -55.63
C ARG A 244 10.46 25.42 -56.09
N LEU A 245 10.08 24.51 -55.16
CA LEU A 245 9.24 23.35 -55.47
C LEU A 245 7.75 23.62 -55.26
N GLY A 246 7.38 24.74 -54.62
CA GLY A 246 6.00 25.14 -54.40
C GLY A 246 5.23 24.21 -53.45
N THR A 247 5.92 23.40 -52.62
CA THR A 247 5.33 22.46 -51.70
C THR A 247 6.12 22.37 -50.38
N ALA A 248 5.57 21.67 -49.39
CA ALA A 248 6.23 21.49 -48.09
C ALA A 248 7.48 20.60 -48.20
N VAL A 249 8.62 21.14 -47.77
CA VAL A 249 9.91 20.46 -47.76
C VAL A 249 10.43 20.41 -46.32
N THR A 250 10.88 19.23 -45.89
CA THR A 250 11.48 19.01 -44.56
C THR A 250 12.86 18.37 -44.74
N ILE A 251 13.90 18.97 -44.13
CA ILE A 251 15.26 18.43 -44.10
C ILE A 251 15.56 17.93 -42.68
N ASN A 252 15.79 16.63 -42.55
CA ASN A 252 16.17 16.00 -41.28
C ASN A 252 17.61 15.51 -41.38
N GLN A 253 18.52 16.08 -40.61
CA GLN A 253 19.92 15.66 -40.56
C GLN A 253 20.16 14.73 -39.36
N GLY A 254 20.56 13.51 -39.62
CA GLY A 254 21.02 12.56 -38.61
C GLY A 254 22.55 12.55 -38.50
N LYS A 255 23.09 11.84 -37.53
CA LYS A 255 24.55 11.75 -37.28
C LYS A 255 25.36 11.14 -38.45
N ARG A 256 24.77 10.28 -39.25
CA ARG A 256 25.45 9.59 -40.37
C ARG A 256 24.81 9.83 -41.74
N LYS A 257 23.52 10.14 -41.80
CA LYS A 257 22.75 10.36 -43.02
C LYS A 257 21.69 11.43 -42.79
N GLY A 258 21.40 12.24 -43.81
CA GLY A 258 20.28 13.15 -43.85
C GLY A 258 19.14 12.57 -44.70
N LYS A 259 17.93 13.13 -44.51
CA LYS A 259 16.73 12.81 -45.26
C LYS A 259 16.05 14.12 -45.67
N ILE A 260 15.70 14.25 -46.95
CA ILE A 260 14.85 15.32 -47.46
C ILE A 260 13.50 14.69 -47.77
N GLU A 261 12.43 15.24 -47.22
CA GLU A 261 11.05 14.83 -47.45
C GLU A 261 10.35 15.97 -48.18
N ILE A 262 9.76 15.67 -49.35
CA ILE A 262 9.01 16.59 -50.19
C ILE A 262 7.58 16.06 -50.24
N GLU A 263 6.60 16.85 -49.84
CA GLU A 263 5.19 16.47 -49.89
C GLU A 263 4.62 16.78 -51.27
N PHE A 264 3.77 15.89 -51.82
CA PHE A 264 3.00 16.12 -53.03
C PHE A 264 1.56 15.65 -52.84
N TYR A 265 0.62 16.30 -53.55
CA TYR A 265 -0.83 16.06 -53.35
C TYR A 265 -1.49 15.29 -54.51
N SER A 266 -0.80 15.23 -55.67
CA SER A 266 -1.30 14.52 -56.87
C SER A 266 -0.12 13.99 -57.69
N ASN A 267 -0.39 13.09 -58.67
CA ASN A 267 0.61 12.59 -59.58
C ASN A 267 1.16 13.71 -60.50
N ASP A 268 0.31 14.67 -60.89
CA ASP A 268 0.73 15.83 -61.70
C ASP A 268 1.66 16.74 -60.91
N ASP A 269 1.39 16.91 -59.61
CA ASP A 269 2.25 17.66 -58.72
C ASP A 269 3.61 16.98 -58.51
N LEU A 270 3.61 15.63 -58.39
CA LEU A 270 4.86 14.86 -58.36
C LEU A 270 5.68 15.05 -59.63
N GLN A 271 5.03 15.00 -60.80
CA GLN A 271 5.73 15.17 -62.08
C GLN A 271 6.33 16.57 -62.19
N ARG A 272 5.59 17.61 -61.84
CA ARG A 272 6.07 19.00 -61.76
C ARG A 272 7.30 19.16 -60.85
N ILE A 273 7.29 18.50 -59.69
CA ILE A 273 8.40 18.51 -58.74
C ILE A 273 9.63 17.83 -59.34
N LEU A 274 9.46 16.68 -59.99
CA LEU A 274 10.56 15.97 -60.66
C LEU A 274 11.17 16.79 -61.78
N GLU A 275 10.36 17.42 -62.66
CA GLU A 275 10.83 18.33 -63.72
C GLU A 275 11.58 19.55 -63.20
N THR A 276 11.31 19.98 -61.95
CA THR A 276 12.01 21.13 -61.34
C THR A 276 13.33 20.72 -60.68
N LEU A 277 13.51 19.41 -60.41
CA LEU A 277 14.74 18.84 -59.83
C LEU A 277 15.76 18.40 -60.89
N ASP A 278 15.30 18.14 -62.12
CA ASP A 278 16.15 17.92 -63.31
C ASP A 278 16.67 19.27 -63.83
#